data_f6d91c9bbeb2eb3975c5083a4ce14a41
#
_entry.id   f6d91c9bbeb2eb3975c5083a4ce14a41
#
_cell.length_a   1.000
_cell.length_b   1.000
_cell.length_c   1.000
_cell.angle_alpha   90.00
_cell.angle_beta   90.00
_cell.angle_gamma   90.00
#
_symmetry.space_group_name_H-M   'P 1'
#
loop_
_entity.id
_entity.type
_entity.pdbx_description
1 polymer ?
#
loop_
_entity_poly.entity_id
_entity_poly.type
_entity_poly.pdbx_seq_one_letter_code
_entity_poly.pdbx_strand_id
1 'polypeptide(L)'
;MAKNASIQWNNSLRLALSDVDETIADVYTPAEPAMIDELASFLDEGHKLFLVTGGSIQRVQNDITNFLPPELRQNILISHCSGAEVWGFMPQGELQPSPFYSVYEENFTDHTKQAWRKIVDQLINEFGLRPHSTQQKIDFWATVGRDPLDIMLDDRGPQITLEVVNGIDLTAEQLKTLPYPVPLTHGKHDLRVAIMDRANELFSANNIPVTPRLGGVFALDLAIQGVSKTTSIKRVLADNQVLATIGLAQGDIKNPQELEVWGDKFSIIHGGTDRHISEAVSPKVRSIDFREENPSEFPKGFNIVIWDGRHRLHHGLLEYLQSRH
;
A
#
# COMPACT_ATOMS: atom_id res chain seq x y z
N MET A 1 11.36 -24.52 24.46
CA MET A 1 11.80 -23.19 24.90
C MET A 1 11.45 -22.24 23.82
N ALA A 2 10.66 -21.21 24.08
CA ALA A 2 10.33 -20.19 23.08
C ALA A 2 11.64 -19.45 22.73
N LYS A 3 11.99 -19.38 21.44
CA LYS A 3 13.07 -18.52 20.96
C LYS A 3 12.63 -17.07 21.22
N ASN A 4 13.36 -16.34 22.06
CA ASN A 4 13.21 -14.90 22.11
C ASN A 4 13.73 -14.35 20.78
N ALA A 5 13.04 -13.38 20.19
CA ALA A 5 13.48 -12.71 18.99
C ALA A 5 14.88 -12.10 19.21
N SER A 6 15.78 -12.21 18.22
CA SER A 6 17.10 -11.59 18.30
C SER A 6 17.03 -10.09 17.98
N ILE A 7 15.99 -9.66 17.26
CA ILE A 7 15.73 -8.26 16.96
C ILE A 7 15.10 -7.62 18.18
N GLN A 8 15.83 -6.68 18.76
CA GLN A 8 15.39 -5.92 19.93
C GLN A 8 14.66 -4.64 19.50
N TRP A 9 13.76 -4.17 20.37
CA TRP A 9 13.10 -2.88 20.22
C TRP A 9 14.11 -1.73 20.04
N ASN A 10 13.77 -0.79 19.21
CA ASN A 10 14.61 0.40 18.94
C ASN A 10 14.21 1.56 19.84
N ASN A 11 14.86 1.68 20.99
CA ASN A 11 14.61 2.76 21.97
C ASN A 11 14.89 4.19 21.43
N SER A 12 15.58 4.33 20.30
CA SER A 12 15.86 5.63 19.69
C SER A 12 14.83 6.02 18.62
N LEU A 13 13.88 5.14 18.32
CA LEU A 13 12.89 5.35 17.27
C LEU A 13 12.04 6.60 17.56
N ARG A 14 11.92 7.47 16.58
CA ARG A 14 11.02 8.63 16.61
C ARG A 14 9.92 8.54 15.56
N LEU A 15 10.24 8.04 14.37
CA LEU A 15 9.29 7.90 13.26
C LEU A 15 9.39 6.51 12.64
N ALA A 16 8.31 5.74 12.70
CA ALA A 16 8.15 4.51 11.97
C ALA A 16 7.50 4.80 10.60
N LEU A 17 8.07 4.24 9.55
CA LEU A 17 7.54 4.23 8.18
C LEU A 17 6.99 2.83 7.93
N SER A 18 5.67 2.68 7.86
CA SER A 18 5.03 1.36 7.81
C SER A 18 4.20 1.17 6.55
N ASP A 19 4.34 0.02 5.90
CA ASP A 19 3.29 -0.50 5.04
C ASP A 19 2.04 -0.83 5.89
N VAL A 20 0.92 -1.07 5.23
CA VAL A 20 -0.38 -1.32 5.89
C VAL A 20 -0.83 -2.76 5.71
N ASP A 21 -0.96 -3.20 4.46
CA ASP A 21 -1.50 -4.52 4.12
C ASP A 21 -0.55 -5.64 4.53
N GLU A 22 -1.04 -6.60 5.32
CA GLU A 22 -0.25 -7.71 5.89
C GLU A 22 0.85 -7.27 6.88
N THR A 23 1.08 -5.95 7.05
CA THR A 23 2.03 -5.39 8.01
C THR A 23 1.33 -4.89 9.29
N ILE A 24 0.25 -4.13 9.19
CA ILE A 24 -0.56 -3.66 10.34
C ILE A 24 -1.88 -4.43 10.43
N ALA A 25 -2.53 -4.67 9.29
CA ALA A 25 -3.79 -5.37 9.19
C ALA A 25 -3.77 -6.37 8.04
N ASP A 26 -4.59 -7.41 8.11
CA ASP A 26 -4.80 -8.29 6.96
C ASP A 26 -5.54 -7.56 5.83
N VAL A 27 -5.39 -8.06 4.60
CA VAL A 27 -5.95 -7.41 3.42
C VAL A 27 -7.48 -7.35 3.51
N TYR A 28 -8.05 -6.14 3.37
CA TYR A 28 -9.50 -5.86 3.49
C TYR A 28 -10.12 -6.22 4.85
N THR A 29 -9.32 -6.15 5.90
CA THR A 29 -9.78 -6.43 7.27
C THR A 29 -9.34 -5.28 8.17
N PRO A 30 -10.18 -4.82 9.11
CA PRO A 30 -9.73 -3.90 10.14
C PRO A 30 -8.60 -4.50 10.97
N ALA A 31 -7.70 -3.64 11.44
CA ALA A 31 -6.65 -4.06 12.36
C ALA A 31 -7.25 -4.66 13.64
N GLU A 32 -6.62 -5.71 14.13
CA GLU A 32 -7.06 -6.38 15.34
C GLU A 32 -7.03 -5.42 16.56
N PRO A 33 -7.95 -5.56 17.52
CA PRO A 33 -7.97 -4.69 18.71
C PRO A 33 -6.62 -4.62 19.42
N ALA A 34 -5.90 -5.75 19.55
CA ALA A 34 -4.58 -5.77 20.16
C ALA A 34 -3.55 -4.93 19.39
N MET A 35 -3.60 -4.91 18.06
CA MET A 35 -2.75 -4.05 17.23
C MET A 35 -3.10 -2.57 17.44
N ILE A 36 -4.40 -2.23 17.51
CA ILE A 36 -4.87 -0.86 17.76
C ILE A 36 -4.39 -0.39 19.14
N ASP A 37 -4.50 -1.23 20.17
CA ASP A 37 -4.03 -0.91 21.53
C ASP A 37 -2.51 -0.64 21.56
N GLU A 38 -1.72 -1.46 20.88
CA GLU A 38 -0.27 -1.27 20.79
C GLU A 38 0.13 -0.03 19.96
N LEU A 39 -0.58 0.25 18.87
CA LEU A 39 -0.36 1.48 18.11
C LEU A 39 -0.75 2.73 18.93
N ALA A 40 -1.83 2.67 19.70
CA ALA A 40 -2.22 3.76 20.59
C ALA A 40 -1.15 4.01 21.66
N SER A 41 -0.65 2.94 22.32
CA SER A 41 0.47 3.03 23.30
C SER A 41 1.73 3.62 22.63
N PHE A 42 2.10 3.15 21.46
CA PHE A 42 3.25 3.63 20.68
C PHE A 42 3.17 5.15 20.39
N LEU A 43 2.00 5.62 19.99
CA LEU A 43 1.76 7.04 19.71
C LEU A 43 1.70 7.89 20.98
N ASP A 44 1.15 7.37 22.09
CA ASP A 44 1.08 8.04 23.39
C ASP A 44 2.47 8.18 24.03
N GLU A 45 3.38 7.22 23.81
CA GLU A 45 4.79 7.30 24.18
C GLU A 45 5.58 8.38 23.41
N GLY A 46 4.94 9.05 22.46
CA GLY A 46 5.51 10.17 21.69
C GLY A 46 6.12 9.79 20.35
N HIS A 47 6.08 8.52 19.99
CA HIS A 47 6.50 8.07 18.66
C HIS A 47 5.55 8.56 17.57
N LYS A 48 6.01 8.59 16.32
CA LYS A 48 5.26 9.03 15.16
C LYS A 48 5.16 7.90 14.14
N LEU A 49 4.06 7.89 13.39
CA LEU A 49 3.77 6.84 12.41
C LEU A 49 3.49 7.46 11.04
N PHE A 50 4.18 6.98 10.02
CA PHE A 50 3.91 7.32 8.63
C PHE A 50 3.46 6.06 7.89
N LEU A 51 2.16 5.92 7.68
CA LEU A 51 1.54 4.83 6.93
C LEU A 51 1.72 5.06 5.44
N VAL A 52 2.21 4.06 4.71
CA VAL A 52 2.54 4.16 3.28
C VAL A 52 1.93 2.98 2.55
N THR A 53 0.77 3.18 1.92
CA THR A 53 -0.01 2.10 1.30
C THR A 53 -0.31 2.31 -0.17
N GLY A 54 -0.55 1.21 -0.90
CA GLY A 54 -1.20 1.20 -2.21
C GLY A 54 -2.72 1.41 -2.13
N GLY A 55 -3.32 1.20 -0.96
CA GLY A 55 -4.75 1.35 -0.70
C GLY A 55 -5.23 2.80 -0.71
N SER A 56 -6.55 2.99 -0.49
CA SER A 56 -7.16 4.32 -0.38
C SER A 56 -7.01 4.91 1.02
N ILE A 57 -7.10 6.24 1.12
CA ILE A 57 -7.16 6.94 2.40
C ILE A 57 -8.36 6.46 3.24
N GLN A 58 -9.52 6.29 2.61
CA GLN A 58 -10.74 5.83 3.28
C GLN A 58 -10.55 4.46 3.92
N ARG A 59 -9.81 3.57 3.26
CA ARG A 59 -9.50 2.25 3.80
C ARG A 59 -8.62 2.35 5.05
N VAL A 60 -7.56 3.16 5.01
CA VAL A 60 -6.70 3.38 6.19
C VAL A 60 -7.51 3.95 7.37
N GLN A 61 -8.45 4.87 7.08
CA GLN A 61 -9.34 5.39 8.12
C GLN A 61 -10.24 4.30 8.70
N ASN A 62 -10.93 3.54 7.87
CA ASN A 62 -11.88 2.53 8.29
C ASN A 62 -11.23 1.34 9.00
N ASP A 63 -10.03 0.96 8.58
CA ASP A 63 -9.37 -0.25 9.06
C ASP A 63 -8.41 0.00 10.24
N ILE A 64 -7.95 1.27 10.43
CA ILE A 64 -6.94 1.58 11.44
C ILE A 64 -7.29 2.84 12.22
N THR A 65 -7.25 4.04 11.56
CA THR A 65 -7.17 5.28 12.31
C THR A 65 -8.46 5.66 13.01
N ASN A 66 -9.64 5.22 12.55
CA ASN A 66 -10.91 5.46 13.24
C ASN A 66 -11.03 4.71 14.58
N PHE A 67 -10.24 3.65 14.78
CA PHE A 67 -10.18 2.91 16.05
C PHE A 67 -9.21 3.52 17.06
N LEU A 68 -8.31 4.39 16.62
CA LEU A 68 -7.37 5.08 17.52
C LEU A 68 -8.05 6.27 18.23
N PRO A 69 -7.63 6.61 19.47
CA PRO A 69 -8.05 7.83 20.13
C PRO A 69 -7.84 9.07 19.24
N PRO A 70 -8.83 9.96 19.12
CA PRO A 70 -8.74 11.13 18.22
C PRO A 70 -7.48 11.97 18.44
N GLU A 71 -7.11 12.22 19.70
CA GLU A 71 -5.95 13.02 20.11
C GLU A 71 -4.60 12.42 19.68
N LEU A 72 -4.52 11.11 19.46
CA LEU A 72 -3.30 10.44 19.01
C LEU A 72 -3.13 10.47 17.49
N ARG A 73 -4.21 10.62 16.73
CA ARG A 73 -4.18 10.62 15.26
C ARG A 73 -3.32 11.73 14.68
N GLN A 74 -3.19 12.88 15.37
CA GLN A 74 -2.29 13.96 14.96
C GLN A 74 -0.82 13.54 14.85
N ASN A 75 -0.44 12.39 15.40
CA ASN A 75 0.90 11.82 15.34
C ASN A 75 1.12 10.93 14.08
N ILE A 76 0.13 10.91 13.17
CA ILE A 76 0.12 10.01 12.01
C ILE A 76 0.13 10.83 10.71
N LEU A 77 0.97 10.40 9.77
CA LEU A 77 0.88 10.76 8.35
C LEU A 77 0.43 9.55 7.54
N ILE A 78 -0.29 9.78 6.45
CA ILE A 78 -0.75 8.73 5.55
C ILE A 78 -0.36 9.10 4.13
N SER A 79 0.45 8.26 3.48
CA SER A 79 0.69 8.28 2.04
C SER A 79 -0.10 7.15 1.41
N HIS A 80 -1.08 7.47 0.58
CA HIS A 80 -1.94 6.49 -0.07
C HIS A 80 -1.79 6.46 -1.59
N CYS A 81 -2.44 5.49 -2.26
CA CYS A 81 -2.32 5.27 -3.70
C CYS A 81 -0.85 5.22 -4.13
N SER A 82 -0.03 4.44 -3.40
CA SER A 82 1.41 4.26 -3.66
C SER A 82 2.23 5.54 -3.64
N GLY A 83 1.78 6.58 -2.94
CA GLY A 83 2.49 7.85 -2.83
C GLY A 83 1.91 9.00 -3.66
N ALA A 84 0.71 8.85 -4.18
CA ALA A 84 0.07 9.91 -4.97
C ALA A 84 -0.36 11.11 -4.13
N GLU A 85 -0.75 10.87 -2.89
CA GLU A 85 -1.15 11.92 -1.94
C GLU A 85 -0.63 11.63 -0.54
N VAL A 86 -0.41 12.69 0.24
CA VAL A 86 -0.04 12.62 1.65
C VAL A 86 -1.01 13.45 2.48
N TRP A 87 -1.55 12.80 3.50
CA TRP A 87 -2.51 13.37 4.42
C TRP A 87 -2.00 13.33 5.87
N GLY A 88 -2.57 14.18 6.71
CA GLY A 88 -2.39 14.16 8.16
C GLY A 88 -3.70 14.49 8.86
N PHE A 89 -3.62 14.66 10.15
CA PHE A 89 -4.78 14.92 11.01
C PHE A 89 -4.66 16.29 11.68
N MET A 90 -5.82 16.89 11.95
CA MET A 90 -5.94 18.04 12.83
C MET A 90 -5.81 17.60 14.30
N PRO A 91 -5.52 18.52 15.24
CA PRO A 91 -5.42 18.18 16.68
C PRO A 91 -6.65 17.48 17.25
N GLN A 92 -7.83 17.69 16.66
CA GLN A 92 -9.09 17.06 17.07
C GLN A 92 -9.24 15.62 16.54
N GLY A 93 -8.25 15.12 15.76
CA GLY A 93 -8.25 13.78 15.19
C GLY A 93 -9.06 13.63 13.90
N GLU A 94 -9.56 14.71 13.35
CA GLU A 94 -10.18 14.74 12.03
C GLU A 94 -9.10 14.82 10.95
N LEU A 95 -9.35 14.22 9.80
CA LEU A 95 -8.45 14.34 8.65
C LEU A 95 -8.33 15.81 8.24
N GLN A 96 -7.15 16.24 7.80
CA GLN A 96 -6.97 17.59 7.23
C GLN A 96 -7.97 17.82 6.09
N PRO A 97 -8.44 19.05 5.85
CA PRO A 97 -9.41 19.35 4.79
C PRO A 97 -8.85 19.15 3.38
N SER A 98 -7.53 19.09 3.25
CA SER A 98 -6.80 18.81 1.99
C SER A 98 -5.49 18.09 2.28
N PRO A 99 -4.96 17.32 1.32
CA PRO A 99 -3.64 16.69 1.48
C PRO A 99 -2.53 17.74 1.58
N PHE A 100 -1.44 17.39 2.26
CA PHE A 100 -0.23 18.20 2.27
C PHE A 100 0.38 18.32 0.87
N TYR A 101 0.23 17.27 0.07
CA TYR A 101 0.46 17.34 -1.36
C TYR A 101 -0.38 16.28 -2.09
N SER A 102 -0.67 16.56 -3.37
CA SER A 102 -1.38 15.64 -4.25
C SER A 102 -0.81 15.76 -5.66
N VAL A 103 -0.17 14.69 -6.14
CA VAL A 103 0.26 14.61 -7.55
C VAL A 103 -0.95 14.62 -8.48
N TYR A 104 -2.10 14.14 -8.00
CA TYR A 104 -3.36 14.12 -8.73
C TYR A 104 -3.90 15.52 -8.97
N GLU A 105 -3.94 16.36 -7.94
CA GLU A 105 -4.39 17.76 -8.07
C GLU A 105 -3.35 18.64 -8.77
N GLU A 106 -2.06 18.38 -8.56
CA GLU A 106 -0.96 19.13 -9.17
C GLU A 106 -0.86 18.90 -10.68
N ASN A 107 -1.14 17.68 -11.18
CA ASN A 107 -0.84 17.28 -12.57
C ASN A 107 -2.07 16.95 -13.42
N PHE A 108 -3.26 16.81 -12.84
CA PHE A 108 -4.46 16.40 -13.56
C PHE A 108 -5.53 17.49 -13.52
N THR A 109 -5.89 17.98 -14.69
CA THR A 109 -7.10 18.83 -14.85
C THR A 109 -8.36 17.98 -14.71
N ASP A 110 -9.50 18.60 -14.41
CA ASP A 110 -10.80 17.89 -14.38
C ASP A 110 -11.11 17.17 -15.68
N HIS A 111 -10.72 17.75 -16.83
CA HIS A 111 -10.85 17.09 -18.12
C HIS A 111 -10.00 15.81 -18.20
N THR A 112 -8.76 15.83 -17.74
CA THR A 112 -7.88 14.66 -17.73
C THR A 112 -8.40 13.59 -16.76
N LYS A 113 -8.90 14.00 -15.59
CA LYS A 113 -9.53 13.10 -14.61
C LYS A 113 -10.75 12.38 -15.20
N GLN A 114 -11.61 13.12 -15.91
CA GLN A 114 -12.78 12.54 -16.59
C GLN A 114 -12.39 11.64 -17.76
N ALA A 115 -11.40 12.05 -18.57
CA ALA A 115 -10.91 11.24 -19.69
C ALA A 115 -10.33 9.90 -19.20
N TRP A 116 -9.63 9.90 -18.07
CA TRP A 116 -9.17 8.67 -17.43
C TRP A 116 -10.34 7.72 -17.10
N ARG A 117 -11.40 8.21 -16.43
CA ARG A 117 -12.59 7.40 -16.10
C ARG A 117 -13.28 6.83 -17.34
N LYS A 118 -13.37 7.61 -18.42
CA LYS A 118 -13.90 7.12 -19.70
C LYS A 118 -13.08 5.97 -20.29
N ILE A 119 -11.76 5.98 -20.12
CA ILE A 119 -10.91 4.85 -20.54
C ILE A 119 -11.22 3.62 -19.68
N VAL A 120 -11.42 3.78 -18.38
CA VAL A 120 -11.82 2.65 -17.51
C VAL A 120 -13.17 2.08 -17.94
N ASP A 121 -14.16 2.94 -18.19
CA ASP A 121 -15.47 2.52 -18.71
C ASP A 121 -15.33 1.80 -20.05
N GLN A 122 -14.45 2.27 -20.94
CA GLN A 122 -14.16 1.62 -22.21
C GLN A 122 -13.55 0.22 -22.00
N LEU A 123 -12.59 0.07 -21.10
CA LEU A 123 -11.99 -1.24 -20.75
C LEU A 123 -13.05 -2.19 -20.19
N ILE A 124 -13.89 -1.73 -19.28
CA ILE A 124 -14.99 -2.51 -18.73
C ILE A 124 -15.90 -3.03 -19.85
N ASN A 125 -16.28 -2.18 -20.78
CA ASN A 125 -17.17 -2.54 -21.88
C ASN A 125 -16.47 -3.46 -22.91
N GLU A 126 -15.21 -3.17 -23.31
CA GLU A 126 -14.48 -3.97 -24.29
C GLU A 126 -14.21 -5.39 -23.80
N PHE A 127 -13.92 -5.55 -22.49
CA PHE A 127 -13.65 -6.84 -21.88
C PHE A 127 -14.90 -7.52 -21.32
N GLY A 128 -16.05 -6.85 -21.32
CA GLY A 128 -17.30 -7.40 -20.75
C GLY A 128 -17.22 -7.60 -19.24
N LEU A 129 -16.41 -6.77 -18.54
CA LEU A 129 -16.22 -6.88 -17.10
C LEU A 129 -17.48 -6.45 -16.35
N ARG A 130 -17.71 -7.09 -15.21
CA ARG A 130 -18.81 -6.75 -14.30
C ARG A 130 -18.22 -6.29 -12.97
N PRO A 131 -18.14 -4.95 -12.75
CA PRO A 131 -17.55 -4.40 -11.55
C PRO A 131 -18.47 -4.54 -10.33
N HIS A 132 -17.86 -4.91 -9.21
CA HIS A 132 -18.47 -5.01 -7.88
C HIS A 132 -17.64 -4.18 -6.87
N SER A 133 -18.24 -3.89 -5.71
CA SER A 133 -17.54 -3.23 -4.60
C SER A 133 -16.44 -4.13 -4.03
N THR A 134 -15.39 -3.50 -3.50
CA THR A 134 -14.28 -4.20 -2.82
C THR A 134 -14.73 -4.88 -1.55
N GLN A 135 -14.29 -6.11 -1.34
CA GLN A 135 -14.57 -6.93 -0.18
C GLN A 135 -13.51 -8.02 -0.05
N GLN A 136 -13.51 -8.78 1.04
CA GLN A 136 -12.64 -9.94 1.17
C GLN A 136 -12.91 -10.97 0.07
N LYS A 137 -11.86 -11.62 -0.39
CA LYS A 137 -11.95 -12.62 -1.48
C LYS A 137 -12.96 -13.72 -1.20
N ILE A 138 -13.04 -14.18 0.06
CA ILE A 138 -13.97 -15.24 0.45
C ILE A 138 -15.43 -14.78 0.36
N ASP A 139 -15.69 -13.55 0.77
CA ASP A 139 -17.02 -12.95 0.70
C ASP A 139 -17.45 -12.68 -0.74
N PHE A 140 -16.48 -12.23 -1.57
CA PHE A 140 -16.69 -12.06 -3.01
C PHE A 140 -17.11 -13.38 -3.67
N TRP A 141 -16.42 -14.47 -3.37
CA TRP A 141 -16.78 -15.78 -3.89
C TRP A 141 -18.15 -16.28 -3.41
N ALA A 142 -18.52 -15.96 -2.17
CA ALA A 142 -19.79 -16.35 -1.60
C ALA A 142 -20.98 -15.56 -2.18
N THR A 143 -20.77 -14.26 -2.47
CA THR A 143 -21.85 -13.34 -2.89
C THR A 143 -21.97 -13.18 -4.41
N VAL A 144 -20.84 -13.17 -5.12
CA VAL A 144 -20.76 -12.90 -6.57
C VAL A 144 -20.48 -14.17 -7.36
N GLY A 145 -19.55 -15.01 -6.88
CA GLY A 145 -19.17 -16.25 -7.55
C GLY A 145 -17.75 -16.24 -8.11
N ARG A 146 -17.49 -17.09 -9.12
CA ARG A 146 -16.14 -17.35 -9.64
C ARG A 146 -16.01 -17.12 -11.15
N ASP A 147 -16.88 -16.33 -11.74
CA ASP A 147 -16.75 -15.95 -13.15
C ASP A 147 -15.52 -15.04 -13.34
N PRO A 148 -14.65 -15.29 -14.32
CA PRO A 148 -13.47 -14.45 -14.58
C PRO A 148 -13.77 -12.98 -14.88
N LEU A 149 -14.96 -12.67 -15.38
CA LEU A 149 -15.37 -11.32 -15.74
C LEU A 149 -15.96 -10.52 -14.57
N ASP A 150 -16.26 -11.18 -13.45
CA ASP A 150 -16.64 -10.50 -12.22
C ASP A 150 -15.37 -10.00 -11.51
N ILE A 151 -15.27 -8.68 -11.38
CA ILE A 151 -14.11 -8.00 -10.78
C ILE A 151 -14.57 -7.09 -9.65
N MET A 152 -13.67 -6.76 -8.74
CA MET A 152 -13.87 -5.62 -7.85
C MET A 152 -13.22 -4.38 -8.46
N LEU A 153 -13.90 -3.23 -8.38
CA LEU A 153 -13.42 -1.95 -8.90
C LEU A 153 -13.37 -0.94 -7.76
N ASP A 154 -12.21 -0.31 -7.58
CA ASP A 154 -11.98 0.70 -6.56
C ASP A 154 -11.41 1.98 -7.21
N ASP A 155 -12.23 3.02 -7.37
CA ASP A 155 -11.78 4.35 -7.77
C ASP A 155 -11.38 5.14 -6.52
N ARG A 156 -10.08 5.23 -6.28
CA ARG A 156 -9.48 5.91 -5.12
C ARG A 156 -9.18 7.39 -5.37
N GLY A 157 -9.62 7.93 -6.51
CA GLY A 157 -9.22 9.24 -6.99
C GLY A 157 -7.88 9.19 -7.74
N PRO A 158 -6.74 9.25 -7.06
CA PRO A 158 -5.40 9.21 -7.67
C PRO A 158 -4.97 7.85 -8.25
N GLN A 159 -5.73 6.81 -8.01
CA GLN A 159 -5.51 5.46 -8.53
C GLN A 159 -6.85 4.77 -8.73
N ILE A 160 -6.98 4.01 -9.80
CA ILE A 160 -8.11 3.12 -10.00
C ILE A 160 -7.58 1.69 -10.04
N THR A 161 -8.13 0.81 -9.20
CA THR A 161 -7.70 -0.58 -9.09
C THR A 161 -8.81 -1.50 -9.59
N LEU A 162 -8.46 -2.39 -10.52
CA LEU A 162 -9.28 -3.52 -10.93
C LEU A 162 -8.73 -4.78 -10.25
N GLU A 163 -9.53 -5.39 -9.39
CA GLU A 163 -9.15 -6.65 -8.74
C GLU A 163 -9.77 -7.83 -9.45
N VAL A 164 -8.98 -8.48 -10.28
CA VAL A 164 -9.39 -9.56 -11.19
C VAL A 164 -9.22 -10.90 -10.47
N VAL A 165 -9.99 -11.09 -9.40
CA VAL A 165 -9.85 -12.20 -8.43
C VAL A 165 -9.94 -13.58 -9.07
N ASN A 166 -10.78 -13.72 -10.10
CA ASN A 166 -11.08 -14.98 -10.77
C ASN A 166 -10.40 -15.11 -12.15
N GLY A 167 -9.71 -14.07 -12.61
CA GLY A 167 -9.12 -13.99 -13.95
C GLY A 167 -7.65 -14.43 -14.03
N ILE A 168 -7.12 -15.06 -12.97
CA ILE A 168 -5.74 -15.51 -12.90
C ILE A 168 -5.71 -17.03 -13.00
N ASP A 169 -4.76 -17.57 -13.78
CA ASP A 169 -4.59 -19.02 -14.03
C ASP A 169 -5.85 -19.66 -14.64
N LEU A 170 -6.35 -19.02 -15.71
CA LEU A 170 -7.58 -19.43 -16.39
C LEU A 170 -7.44 -20.81 -17.01
N THR A 171 -8.47 -21.65 -16.81
CA THR A 171 -8.57 -22.96 -17.42
C THR A 171 -8.89 -22.86 -18.92
N ALA A 172 -8.61 -23.94 -19.67
CA ALA A 172 -8.95 -24.02 -21.09
C ALA A 172 -10.45 -23.83 -21.36
N GLU A 173 -11.32 -24.22 -20.41
CA GLU A 173 -12.77 -24.02 -20.53
C GLU A 173 -13.16 -22.56 -20.32
N GLN A 174 -12.59 -21.90 -19.33
CA GLN A 174 -12.80 -20.48 -19.11
C GLN A 174 -12.32 -19.63 -20.30
N LEU A 175 -11.15 -19.97 -20.87
CA LEU A 175 -10.62 -19.28 -22.05
C LEU A 175 -11.56 -19.36 -23.26
N LYS A 176 -12.32 -20.46 -23.42
CA LYS A 176 -13.29 -20.62 -24.52
C LYS A 176 -14.51 -19.71 -24.36
N THR A 177 -14.83 -19.27 -23.15
CA THR A 177 -15.96 -18.38 -22.89
C THR A 177 -15.61 -16.90 -23.07
N LEU A 178 -14.31 -16.56 -23.13
CA LEU A 178 -13.87 -15.19 -23.31
C LEU A 178 -13.87 -14.82 -24.82
N PRO A 179 -14.38 -13.61 -25.18
CA PRO A 179 -14.47 -13.18 -26.57
C PRO A 179 -13.15 -12.68 -27.16
N TYR A 180 -12.08 -12.73 -26.41
CA TYR A 180 -10.74 -12.23 -26.77
C TYR A 180 -9.66 -13.18 -26.23
N PRO A 181 -8.45 -13.19 -26.85
CA PRO A 181 -7.35 -14.01 -26.37
C PRO A 181 -6.77 -13.44 -25.08
N VAL A 182 -6.44 -14.34 -24.14
CA VAL A 182 -5.68 -14.01 -22.94
C VAL A 182 -4.27 -14.58 -23.08
N PRO A 183 -3.21 -13.74 -23.00
CA PRO A 183 -1.85 -14.20 -23.22
C PRO A 183 -1.41 -15.19 -22.12
N LEU A 184 -0.53 -16.12 -22.49
CA LEU A 184 0.16 -16.99 -21.57
C LEU A 184 1.40 -16.25 -21.02
N THR A 185 1.38 -15.94 -19.74
CA THR A 185 2.48 -15.21 -19.09
C THR A 185 2.95 -16.00 -17.88
N HIS A 186 4.25 -16.29 -17.81
CA HIS A 186 4.84 -17.12 -16.75
C HIS A 186 4.11 -18.47 -16.53
N GLY A 187 3.66 -19.09 -17.62
CA GLY A 187 2.97 -20.39 -17.57
C GLY A 187 1.50 -20.31 -17.15
N LYS A 188 0.90 -19.13 -17.03
CA LYS A 188 -0.48 -18.91 -16.64
C LYS A 188 -1.18 -17.98 -17.62
N HIS A 189 -2.48 -18.20 -17.84
CA HIS A 189 -3.34 -17.26 -18.55
C HIS A 189 -3.91 -16.26 -17.52
N ASP A 190 -3.44 -15.01 -17.59
CA ASP A 190 -3.79 -13.95 -16.65
C ASP A 190 -4.53 -12.83 -17.39
N LEU A 191 -5.82 -12.68 -17.09
CA LEU A 191 -6.70 -11.68 -17.70
C LEU A 191 -6.19 -10.24 -17.45
N ARG A 192 -5.54 -10.00 -16.30
CA ARG A 192 -4.96 -8.69 -15.98
C ARG A 192 -3.97 -8.23 -17.03
N VAL A 193 -3.19 -9.14 -17.62
CA VAL A 193 -2.19 -8.82 -18.65
C VAL A 193 -2.87 -8.32 -19.91
N ALA A 194 -3.95 -8.98 -20.36
CA ALA A 194 -4.71 -8.53 -21.51
C ALA A 194 -5.32 -7.13 -21.30
N ILE A 195 -5.92 -6.91 -20.12
CA ILE A 195 -6.48 -5.59 -19.76
C ILE A 195 -5.36 -4.55 -19.65
N MET A 196 -4.22 -4.88 -19.05
CA MET A 196 -3.07 -3.99 -18.88
C MET A 196 -2.51 -3.54 -20.22
N ASP A 197 -2.32 -4.45 -21.17
CA ASP A 197 -1.82 -4.14 -22.51
C ASP A 197 -2.76 -3.18 -23.21
N ARG A 198 -4.07 -3.45 -23.19
CA ARG A 198 -5.07 -2.58 -23.77
C ARG A 198 -5.16 -1.22 -23.08
N ALA A 199 -5.07 -1.19 -21.76
CA ALA A 199 -5.03 0.06 -21.00
C ALA A 199 -3.82 0.93 -21.38
N ASN A 200 -2.63 0.33 -21.53
CA ASN A 200 -1.43 1.04 -22.00
C ASN A 200 -1.64 1.69 -23.38
N GLU A 201 -2.26 0.98 -24.32
CA GLU A 201 -2.60 1.53 -25.64
C GLU A 201 -3.53 2.75 -25.53
N LEU A 202 -4.60 2.62 -24.75
CA LEU A 202 -5.60 3.67 -24.60
C LEU A 202 -5.06 4.90 -23.88
N PHE A 203 -4.32 4.73 -22.80
CA PHE A 203 -3.71 5.86 -22.09
C PHE A 203 -2.67 6.57 -22.95
N SER A 204 -1.83 5.83 -23.69
CA SER A 204 -0.87 6.38 -24.63
C SER A 204 -1.54 7.16 -25.75
N ALA A 205 -2.55 6.59 -26.40
CA ALA A 205 -3.26 7.21 -27.51
C ALA A 205 -3.98 8.52 -27.11
N ASN A 206 -4.40 8.63 -25.85
CA ASN A 206 -5.09 9.81 -25.31
C ASN A 206 -4.15 10.76 -24.55
N ASN A 207 -2.84 10.49 -24.50
CA ASN A 207 -1.86 11.28 -23.74
C ASN A 207 -2.23 11.47 -22.27
N ILE A 208 -2.80 10.44 -21.61
CA ILE A 208 -3.12 10.47 -20.19
C ILE A 208 -1.97 9.85 -19.41
N PRO A 209 -1.33 10.58 -18.48
CA PRO A 209 -0.14 10.11 -17.76
C PRO A 209 -0.50 9.11 -16.64
N VAL A 210 -1.08 7.97 -17.04
CA VAL A 210 -1.42 6.83 -16.19
C VAL A 210 -0.65 5.61 -16.67
N THR A 211 -0.07 4.88 -15.75
CA THR A 211 0.67 3.64 -16.00
C THR A 211 -0.08 2.46 -15.38
N PRO A 212 -0.62 1.57 -16.19
CA PRO A 212 -1.15 0.30 -15.72
C PRO A 212 -0.01 -0.59 -15.20
N ARG A 213 -0.23 -1.24 -14.06
CA ARG A 213 0.76 -2.16 -13.47
C ARG A 213 0.07 -3.26 -12.69
N LEU A 214 0.65 -4.45 -12.69
CA LEU A 214 0.19 -5.52 -11.81
C LEU A 214 0.55 -5.18 -10.37
N GLY A 215 -0.43 -5.26 -9.48
CA GLY A 215 -0.29 -5.03 -8.05
C GLY A 215 -0.77 -6.25 -7.26
N GLY A 216 -0.20 -6.48 -6.10
CA GLY A 216 -0.62 -7.55 -5.20
C GLY A 216 -0.77 -8.92 -5.88
N VAL A 217 -1.76 -9.71 -5.40
CA VAL A 217 -2.01 -11.06 -5.94
C VAL A 217 -2.91 -11.01 -7.18
N PHE A 218 -3.92 -10.13 -7.19
CA PHE A 218 -4.95 -10.09 -8.25
C PHE A 218 -5.32 -8.67 -8.70
N ALA A 219 -4.60 -7.66 -8.24
CA ALA A 219 -4.84 -6.28 -8.63
C ALA A 219 -4.18 -5.92 -9.97
N LEU A 220 -4.86 -5.07 -10.73
CA LEU A 220 -4.33 -4.26 -11.80
C LEU A 220 -4.54 -2.81 -11.41
N ASP A 221 -3.47 -2.13 -11.07
CA ASP A 221 -3.49 -0.73 -10.69
C ASP A 221 -3.31 0.16 -11.91
N LEU A 222 -4.24 1.06 -12.13
CA LEU A 222 -4.10 2.19 -13.03
C LEU A 222 -3.64 3.38 -12.18
N ALA A 223 -2.34 3.66 -12.19
CA ALA A 223 -1.73 4.63 -11.28
C ALA A 223 -1.11 5.80 -12.03
N ILE A 224 -1.02 6.96 -11.41
CA ILE A 224 -0.37 8.13 -11.98
C ILE A 224 1.09 7.81 -12.31
N GLN A 225 1.53 8.18 -13.52
CA GLN A 225 2.89 7.97 -13.96
C GLN A 225 3.90 8.69 -13.08
N GLY A 226 4.99 7.99 -12.71
CA GLY A 226 6.06 8.54 -11.88
C GLY A 226 5.78 8.59 -10.38
N VAL A 227 4.59 8.17 -9.94
CA VAL A 227 4.27 8.05 -8.52
C VAL A 227 4.88 6.79 -7.92
N SER A 228 5.50 6.91 -6.75
CA SER A 228 6.03 5.80 -5.96
C SER A 228 6.04 6.13 -4.47
N LYS A 229 6.00 5.09 -3.62
CA LYS A 229 6.21 5.23 -2.17
C LYS A 229 7.49 6.02 -1.86
N THR A 230 8.58 5.78 -2.61
CA THR A 230 9.86 6.50 -2.45
C THR A 230 9.72 8.02 -2.61
N THR A 231 8.97 8.47 -3.63
CA THR A 231 8.83 9.91 -3.94
C THR A 231 8.09 10.64 -2.83
N SER A 232 6.97 10.07 -2.35
CA SER A 232 6.17 10.68 -1.28
C SER A 232 6.95 10.79 0.02
N ILE A 233 7.64 9.72 0.42
CA ILE A 233 8.44 9.70 1.64
C ILE A 233 9.57 10.74 1.57
N LYS A 234 10.33 10.77 0.47
CA LYS A 234 11.42 11.77 0.31
C LYS A 234 10.89 13.20 0.39
N ARG A 235 9.72 13.47 -0.22
CA ARG A 235 9.08 14.79 -0.18
C ARG A 235 8.69 15.16 1.26
N VAL A 236 8.06 14.25 2.00
CA VAL A 236 7.67 14.46 3.41
C VAL A 236 8.88 14.69 4.30
N LEU A 237 9.90 13.82 4.22
CA LEU A 237 11.09 13.92 5.07
C LEU A 237 11.94 15.17 4.76
N ALA A 238 11.78 15.78 3.59
CA ALA A 238 12.42 17.04 3.20
C ALA A 238 11.59 18.28 3.59
N ASP A 239 10.32 18.12 4.00
CA ASP A 239 9.42 19.23 4.31
C ASP A 239 9.23 19.42 5.81
N ASN A 240 9.89 20.44 6.37
CA ASN A 240 9.78 20.78 7.78
C ASN A 240 8.36 21.20 8.20
N GLN A 241 7.54 21.72 7.28
CA GLN A 241 6.17 22.13 7.61
C GLN A 241 5.30 20.89 7.81
N VAL A 242 5.44 19.88 6.94
CA VAL A 242 4.74 18.61 7.09
C VAL A 242 5.21 17.87 8.33
N LEU A 243 6.51 17.77 8.58
CA LEU A 243 7.04 17.14 9.79
C LEU A 243 6.56 17.82 11.07
N ALA A 244 6.49 19.17 11.07
CA ALA A 244 6.00 19.93 12.23
C ALA A 244 4.54 19.61 12.60
N THR A 245 3.72 19.18 11.64
CA THR A 245 2.32 18.79 11.92
C THR A 245 2.20 17.57 12.81
N ILE A 246 3.22 16.71 12.82
CA ILE A 246 3.33 15.55 13.71
C ILE A 246 4.31 15.79 14.87
N GLY A 247 4.73 17.04 15.07
CA GLY A 247 5.64 17.42 16.17
C GLY A 247 7.10 16.99 15.96
N LEU A 248 7.53 16.83 14.71
CA LEU A 248 8.92 16.54 14.35
C LEU A 248 9.57 17.69 13.56
N ALA A 249 10.90 17.74 13.61
CA ALA A 249 11.73 18.52 12.70
C ALA A 249 12.72 17.59 12.00
N GLN A 250 13.31 18.01 10.89
CA GLN A 250 14.34 17.22 10.20
C GLN A 250 15.52 16.85 11.10
N GLY A 251 15.82 17.68 12.10
CA GLY A 251 16.86 17.41 13.09
C GLY A 251 16.57 16.20 13.98
N ASP A 252 15.29 15.90 14.20
CA ASP A 252 14.79 14.81 15.06
C ASP A 252 14.89 13.43 14.43
N ILE A 253 15.06 13.36 13.11
CA ILE A 253 15.13 12.15 12.30
C ILE A 253 16.41 12.08 11.46
N LYS A 254 17.45 12.78 11.89
CA LYS A 254 18.72 12.88 11.17
C LYS A 254 19.56 11.61 11.28
N ASN A 255 19.50 10.93 12.42
CA ASN A 255 20.24 9.69 12.63
C ASN A 255 19.43 8.49 12.14
N PRO A 256 20.07 7.51 11.48
CA PRO A 256 19.38 6.32 10.99
C PRO A 256 18.60 5.54 12.07
N GLN A 257 19.01 5.63 13.34
CA GLN A 257 18.35 4.97 14.46
C GLN A 257 17.04 5.62 14.89
N GLU A 258 16.80 6.88 14.49
CA GLU A 258 15.57 7.61 14.79
C GLU A 258 14.43 7.25 13.82
N LEU A 259 14.76 6.51 12.75
CA LEU A 259 13.83 5.99 11.76
C LEU A 259 13.83 4.45 11.77
N GLU A 260 12.70 3.88 11.41
CA GLU A 260 12.58 2.46 11.13
C GLU A 260 11.53 2.20 10.05
N VAL A 261 11.75 1.18 9.24
CA VAL A 261 10.81 0.76 8.20
C VAL A 261 10.20 -0.58 8.58
N TRP A 262 8.87 -0.66 8.53
CA TRP A 262 8.09 -1.88 8.76
C TRP A 262 7.39 -2.31 7.49
N GLY A 263 7.56 -3.56 7.09
CA GLY A 263 6.95 -4.08 5.88
C GLY A 263 6.98 -5.60 5.79
N ASP A 264 6.38 -6.11 4.73
CA ASP A 264 6.27 -7.55 4.49
C ASP A 264 6.73 -7.96 3.08
N LYS A 265 7.04 -6.99 2.18
CA LYS A 265 7.36 -7.26 0.76
C LYS A 265 8.58 -6.47 0.27
N PHE A 266 9.77 -6.95 0.59
CA PHE A 266 11.05 -6.32 0.20
C PHE A 266 11.72 -6.98 -1.01
N SER A 267 11.29 -8.18 -1.44
CA SER A 267 11.90 -8.90 -2.56
C SER A 267 11.84 -8.12 -3.88
N ILE A 268 12.98 -7.99 -4.55
CA ILE A 268 13.06 -7.37 -5.89
C ILE A 268 12.54 -8.32 -6.99
N ILE A 269 12.50 -9.63 -6.73
CA ILE A 269 12.08 -10.65 -7.71
C ILE A 269 10.56 -10.77 -7.73
N HIS A 270 9.93 -10.74 -6.57
CA HIS A 270 8.49 -10.90 -6.43
C HIS A 270 7.70 -9.57 -6.48
N GLY A 271 8.34 -8.49 -6.94
CA GLY A 271 7.67 -7.20 -7.10
C GLY A 271 7.30 -6.50 -5.78
N GLY A 272 8.03 -6.83 -4.70
CA GLY A 272 7.80 -6.24 -3.38
C GLY A 272 7.83 -4.71 -3.42
N THR A 273 6.81 -4.07 -2.87
CA THR A 273 6.68 -2.60 -2.93
C THR A 273 7.29 -1.91 -1.71
N ASP A 274 7.55 -2.64 -0.61
CA ASP A 274 8.05 -2.03 0.63
C ASP A 274 9.54 -1.72 0.58
N ARG A 275 10.29 -2.39 -0.35
CA ARG A 275 11.64 -1.95 -0.66
C ARG A 275 11.70 -0.47 -1.04
N HIS A 276 10.64 0.09 -1.64
CA HIS A 276 10.58 1.50 -2.00
C HIS A 276 10.46 2.42 -0.79
N ILE A 277 10.00 1.92 0.36
CA ILE A 277 10.05 2.64 1.64
C ILE A 277 11.51 2.70 2.10
N SER A 278 12.22 1.56 2.09
CA SER A 278 13.65 1.51 2.44
C SER A 278 14.53 2.35 1.51
N GLU A 279 14.24 2.34 0.21
CA GLU A 279 14.95 3.14 -0.81
C GLU A 279 14.72 4.67 -0.65
N ALA A 280 13.70 5.05 0.11
CA ALA A 280 13.41 6.45 0.38
C ALA A 280 14.26 7.05 1.51
N VAL A 281 14.83 6.23 2.35
CA VAL A 281 15.63 6.62 3.53
C VAL A 281 17.10 6.24 3.39
N SER A 282 17.92 6.59 4.38
CA SER A 282 19.33 6.15 4.38
C SER A 282 19.42 4.62 4.39
N PRO A 283 20.33 4.01 3.59
CA PRO A 283 20.54 2.56 3.62
C PRO A 283 20.93 1.99 4.99
N LYS A 284 21.30 2.84 5.96
CA LYS A 284 21.60 2.45 7.34
C LYS A 284 20.37 2.35 8.24
N VAL A 285 19.22 2.89 7.80
CA VAL A 285 17.95 2.74 8.52
C VAL A 285 17.57 1.28 8.55
N ARG A 286 17.20 0.78 9.73
CA ARG A 286 16.73 -0.59 9.88
C ARG A 286 15.35 -0.73 9.23
N SER A 287 15.23 -1.72 8.35
CA SER A 287 13.96 -2.16 7.78
C SER A 287 13.68 -3.57 8.29
N ILE A 288 12.49 -3.83 8.80
CA ILE A 288 12.13 -5.13 9.35
C ILE A 288 11.14 -5.80 8.39
N ASP A 289 11.53 -6.95 7.88
CA ASP A 289 10.66 -7.84 7.09
C ASP A 289 9.90 -8.78 8.03
N PHE A 290 8.59 -8.62 8.08
CA PHE A 290 7.72 -9.46 8.91
C PHE A 290 7.16 -10.70 8.19
N ARG A 291 7.41 -10.86 6.87
CA ARG A 291 6.98 -12.03 6.09
C ARG A 291 7.96 -13.21 6.15
N GLU A 292 9.25 -12.95 6.38
CA GLU A 292 10.33 -13.92 6.25
C GLU A 292 10.64 -14.23 4.78
N GLU A 293 10.80 -13.19 3.96
CA GLU A 293 11.24 -13.33 2.57
C GLU A 293 12.71 -13.80 2.47
N ASN A 294 13.12 -14.23 1.27
CA ASN A 294 14.49 -14.64 1.04
C ASN A 294 15.45 -13.43 1.03
N PRO A 295 16.43 -13.32 1.95
CA PRO A 295 17.33 -12.16 2.03
C PRO A 295 18.19 -11.96 0.78
N SER A 296 18.43 -13.01 -0.01
CA SER A 296 19.20 -12.88 -1.26
C SER A 296 18.47 -12.07 -2.33
N GLU A 297 17.18 -11.83 -2.15
CA GLU A 297 16.31 -11.08 -3.04
C GLU A 297 16.09 -9.63 -2.60
N PHE A 298 16.65 -9.24 -1.46
CA PHE A 298 16.55 -7.86 -0.96
C PHE A 298 17.43 -6.90 -1.76
N PRO A 299 17.07 -5.61 -1.83
CA PRO A 299 17.93 -4.58 -2.40
C PRO A 299 19.30 -4.59 -1.73
N LYS A 300 20.37 -4.68 -2.53
CA LYS A 300 21.74 -4.73 -2.00
C LYS A 300 22.12 -3.39 -1.33
N GLY A 301 22.79 -3.49 -0.19
CA GLY A 301 23.31 -2.35 0.53
C GLY A 301 22.34 -1.69 1.49
N PHE A 302 21.11 -2.17 1.60
CA PHE A 302 20.14 -1.73 2.59
C PHE A 302 20.16 -2.62 3.84
N ASN A 303 19.88 -2.03 5.00
CA ASN A 303 19.83 -2.73 6.28
C ASN A 303 18.43 -3.35 6.49
N ILE A 304 18.10 -4.38 5.69
CA ILE A 304 16.84 -5.11 5.81
C ILE A 304 17.11 -6.37 6.63
N VAL A 305 16.39 -6.53 7.72
CA VAL A 305 16.48 -7.67 8.66
C VAL A 305 15.15 -8.42 8.69
N ILE A 306 15.21 -9.74 8.80
CA ILE A 306 14.03 -10.58 8.92
C ILE A 306 13.63 -10.66 10.38
N TRP A 307 12.36 -10.39 10.68
CA TRP A 307 11.79 -10.64 11.99
C TRP A 307 11.87 -12.12 12.34
N ASP A 308 12.46 -12.45 13.46
CA ASP A 308 12.71 -13.83 13.89
C ASP A 308 11.91 -14.24 15.14
N GLY A 309 10.88 -13.46 15.51
CA GLY A 309 9.90 -13.80 16.55
C GLY A 309 9.01 -15.00 16.16
N ARG A 310 7.99 -15.28 16.95
CA ARG A 310 7.10 -16.43 16.75
C ARG A 310 6.11 -16.26 15.63
N HIS A 311 5.66 -15.03 15.44
CA HIS A 311 4.61 -14.69 14.48
C HIS A 311 5.19 -13.99 13.26
N ARG A 312 4.38 -13.92 12.20
CA ARG A 312 4.73 -13.26 10.93
C ARG A 312 3.65 -12.25 10.55
N LEU A 313 3.95 -11.41 9.54
CA LEU A 313 3.04 -10.40 9.03
C LEU A 313 2.59 -9.46 10.16
N HIS A 314 1.34 -9.03 10.18
CA HIS A 314 0.80 -8.13 11.20
C HIS A 314 0.92 -8.69 12.63
N HIS A 315 0.82 -9.98 12.83
CA HIS A 315 1.08 -10.60 14.14
C HIS A 315 2.57 -10.54 14.54
N GLY A 316 3.49 -10.52 13.56
CA GLY A 316 4.91 -10.32 13.81
C GLY A 316 5.21 -8.88 14.25
N LEU A 317 4.59 -7.89 13.59
CA LEU A 317 4.68 -6.49 14.01
C LEU A 317 4.06 -6.29 15.41
N LEU A 318 2.90 -6.92 15.67
CA LEU A 318 2.28 -6.86 16.98
C LEU A 318 3.23 -7.39 18.07
N GLU A 319 3.86 -8.56 17.86
CA GLU A 319 4.85 -9.13 18.78
C GLU A 319 6.06 -8.20 18.97
N TYR A 320 6.51 -7.55 17.88
CA TYR A 320 7.60 -6.56 17.94
C TYR A 320 7.21 -5.33 18.76
N LEU A 321 6.01 -4.78 18.55
CA LEU A 321 5.49 -3.65 19.33
C LEU A 321 5.38 -4.00 20.82
N GLN A 322 4.90 -5.19 21.16
CA GLN A 322 4.80 -5.68 22.53
C GLN A 322 6.16 -5.87 23.23
N SER A 323 7.24 -6.01 22.45
CA SER A 323 8.60 -6.13 23.01
C SER A 323 9.17 -4.81 23.55
N ARG A 324 8.41 -3.71 23.50
CA ARG A 324 8.75 -2.41 24.15
C ARG A 324 8.70 -2.48 25.67
N HIS A 325 7.87 -3.38 26.20
CA HIS A 325 7.58 -3.59 27.62
C HIS A 325 8.29 -4.87 28.14
#